data_f987fb9b3c4f2da0e2743c2aba1353e0
#
_entry.id   f987fb9b3c4f2da0e2743c2aba1353e0
#
_cell.length_a   1.000
_cell.length_b   1.000
_cell.length_c   1.000
_cell.angle_alpha   90.00
_cell.angle_beta   90.00
_cell.angle_gamma   90.00
#
_symmetry.space_group_name_H-M   'P 1'
#
loop_
_entity.id
_entity.type
_entity.pdbx_description
1 polymer ?
#
loop_
_entity_poly.entity_id
_entity_poly.type
_entity_poly.pdbx_seq_one_letter_code
_entity_poly.pdbx_strand_id
1 'polypeptide(L)'
;MSKTIVIGGANGIGLAIAIELSKADGSSVIVIDRVKPETELPQNITYEYGNLLDCDLSFLEAHNDADRLVFTAGFGRVAPFETIVETEVYNQFQVNAISPINVLRHFYPRMREDKPFYCAVMGSIAGIVSSPLFALYSATKAAVCKAIEAINIELEMTGSPNRVLNVSPGSIKGTRFNGEQNDLSQTVGLAAEIVDRMHARETLFIPDYDTVFMGVIERYQADAHQFGVDSYRYKMESGRFNQEPQIKIGYMSGTWDLFHVGHLNLIKRAKQYCDYLVVGVHKDASHKGKETFIPLEERMEIVRNIKWVDQVIVSMREDSDVYSTGLVKYDYLFVGSDYKGTERFNRYEAYFADKGVKIVYFPYTKGTSSTQIRNLIISKQ
;
A
#
# COMPACT_ATOMS: atom_id res chain seq x y z
N MET A 1 -10.52 -27.92 -9.63
CA MET A 1 -10.80 -26.48 -9.43
C MET A 1 -9.47 -25.76 -9.44
N SER A 2 -9.35 -24.68 -10.18
CA SER A 2 -8.12 -23.87 -10.18
C SER A 2 -8.29 -22.69 -9.24
N LYS A 3 -7.30 -22.47 -8.36
CA LYS A 3 -7.29 -21.40 -7.36
C LYS A 3 -6.33 -20.30 -7.79
N THR A 4 -6.84 -19.08 -7.83
CA THR A 4 -6.07 -17.88 -8.24
C THR A 4 -6.03 -16.87 -7.09
N ILE A 5 -4.88 -16.26 -6.89
CA ILE A 5 -4.70 -15.10 -5.99
C ILE A 5 -4.39 -13.88 -6.85
N VAL A 6 -5.12 -12.78 -6.62
CA VAL A 6 -4.85 -11.47 -7.25
C VAL A 6 -4.60 -10.44 -6.16
N ILE A 7 -3.35 -10.06 -5.98
CA ILE A 7 -2.92 -9.04 -5.00
C ILE A 7 -2.94 -7.66 -5.67
N GLY A 8 -3.73 -6.73 -5.12
CA GLY A 8 -4.05 -5.45 -5.76
C GLY A 8 -5.25 -5.52 -6.70
N GLY A 9 -6.16 -6.47 -6.45
CA GLY A 9 -7.27 -6.80 -7.33
C GLY A 9 -8.58 -6.04 -7.09
N ALA A 10 -8.61 -5.02 -6.22
CA ALA A 10 -9.86 -4.33 -5.91
C ALA A 10 -10.33 -3.34 -6.98
N ASN A 11 -9.44 -2.91 -7.87
CA ASN A 11 -9.78 -1.96 -8.93
C ASN A 11 -8.80 -2.04 -10.12
N GLY A 12 -9.05 -1.24 -11.18
CA GLY A 12 -8.18 -1.12 -12.34
C GLY A 12 -7.87 -2.45 -13.02
N ILE A 13 -6.60 -2.59 -13.45
CA ILE A 13 -6.15 -3.78 -14.19
C ILE A 13 -6.21 -5.05 -13.35
N GLY A 14 -5.97 -4.97 -12.04
CA GLY A 14 -6.04 -6.13 -11.14
C GLY A 14 -7.45 -6.71 -11.05
N LEU A 15 -8.46 -5.86 -10.94
CA LEU A 15 -9.87 -6.29 -10.95
C LEU A 15 -10.27 -6.86 -12.32
N ALA A 16 -9.84 -6.22 -13.41
CA ALA A 16 -10.10 -6.72 -14.75
C ALA A 16 -9.50 -8.14 -14.96
N ILE A 17 -8.27 -8.37 -14.49
CA ILE A 17 -7.62 -9.69 -14.53
C ILE A 17 -8.37 -10.70 -13.64
N ALA A 18 -8.80 -10.30 -12.44
CA ALA A 18 -9.57 -11.16 -11.56
C ALA A 18 -10.89 -11.62 -12.22
N ILE A 19 -11.61 -10.70 -12.86
CA ILE A 19 -12.82 -11.00 -13.61
C ILE A 19 -12.51 -11.91 -14.81
N GLU A 20 -11.44 -11.66 -15.56
CA GLU A 20 -11.05 -12.51 -16.70
C GLU A 20 -10.77 -13.94 -16.26
N LEU A 21 -9.97 -14.12 -15.21
CA LEU A 21 -9.64 -15.44 -14.66
C LEU A 21 -10.83 -16.18 -14.04
N SER A 22 -11.87 -15.44 -13.63
CA SER A 22 -13.10 -16.04 -13.08
C SER A 22 -14.01 -16.67 -14.12
N LYS A 23 -13.82 -16.36 -15.41
CA LYS A 23 -14.66 -16.90 -16.51
C LYS A 23 -14.40 -18.37 -16.78
N ALA A 24 -13.25 -18.91 -16.37
CA ALA A 24 -12.92 -20.31 -16.61
C ALA A 24 -13.74 -21.23 -15.68
N ASP A 25 -14.27 -22.31 -16.23
CA ASP A 25 -15.08 -23.29 -15.48
C ASP A 25 -14.28 -23.88 -14.30
N GLY A 26 -14.90 -23.92 -13.13
CA GLY A 26 -14.29 -24.44 -11.91
C GLY A 26 -13.18 -23.54 -11.34
N SER A 27 -13.08 -22.28 -11.76
CA SER A 27 -12.15 -21.31 -11.18
C SER A 27 -12.66 -20.75 -9.86
N SER A 28 -11.73 -20.49 -8.93
CA SER A 28 -11.92 -19.71 -7.70
C SER A 28 -10.87 -18.60 -7.66
N VAL A 29 -11.28 -17.36 -7.51
CA VAL A 29 -10.40 -16.21 -7.49
C VAL A 29 -10.49 -15.51 -6.15
N ILE A 30 -9.35 -15.26 -5.51
CA ILE A 30 -9.25 -14.51 -4.27
C ILE A 30 -8.59 -13.16 -4.59
N VAL A 31 -9.32 -12.09 -4.39
CA VAL A 31 -8.82 -10.72 -4.50
C VAL A 31 -8.34 -10.26 -3.13
N ILE A 32 -7.05 -9.95 -3.02
CA ILE A 32 -6.43 -9.43 -1.80
C ILE A 32 -6.07 -7.96 -2.02
N ASP A 33 -6.63 -7.08 -1.20
CA ASP A 33 -6.41 -5.64 -1.31
C ASP A 33 -6.68 -4.94 0.03
N ARG A 34 -6.13 -3.75 0.23
CA ARG A 34 -6.43 -2.89 1.39
C ARG A 34 -7.80 -2.21 1.32
N VAL A 35 -8.41 -2.19 0.15
CA VAL A 35 -9.75 -1.65 -0.07
C VAL A 35 -10.66 -2.71 -0.68
N LYS A 36 -11.94 -2.66 -0.34
CA LYS A 36 -12.93 -3.55 -0.94
C LYS A 36 -13.29 -3.06 -2.34
N PRO A 37 -13.48 -3.96 -3.33
CA PRO A 37 -14.03 -3.60 -4.63
C PRO A 37 -15.37 -2.86 -4.50
N GLU A 38 -15.55 -1.79 -5.28
CA GLU A 38 -16.78 -1.00 -5.29
C GLU A 38 -17.86 -1.62 -6.20
N THR A 39 -17.45 -2.49 -7.12
CA THR A 39 -18.35 -3.20 -8.04
C THR A 39 -18.76 -4.55 -7.45
N GLU A 40 -19.94 -5.02 -7.84
CA GLU A 40 -20.39 -6.38 -7.54
C GLU A 40 -19.47 -7.40 -8.23
N LEU A 41 -19.00 -8.36 -7.46
CA LEU A 41 -18.08 -9.39 -7.95
C LEU A 41 -18.85 -10.62 -8.44
N PRO A 42 -18.36 -11.34 -9.47
CA PRO A 42 -18.79 -12.68 -9.79
C PRO A 42 -18.78 -13.61 -8.57
N GLN A 43 -19.70 -14.58 -8.52
CA GLN A 43 -19.88 -15.47 -7.34
C GLN A 43 -18.62 -16.27 -6.95
N ASN A 44 -17.76 -16.55 -7.92
CA ASN A 44 -16.51 -17.29 -7.72
C ASN A 44 -15.29 -16.38 -7.44
N ILE A 45 -15.52 -15.08 -7.23
CA ILE A 45 -14.50 -14.13 -6.74
C ILE A 45 -14.81 -13.79 -5.29
N THR A 46 -13.85 -14.00 -4.41
CA THR A 46 -13.93 -13.59 -3.00
C THR A 46 -12.94 -12.45 -2.72
N TYR A 47 -13.27 -11.58 -1.77
CA TYR A 47 -12.39 -10.52 -1.32
C TYR A 47 -11.86 -10.83 0.07
N GLU A 48 -10.56 -10.67 0.24
CA GLU A 48 -9.86 -10.71 1.53
C GLU A 48 -9.09 -9.41 1.76
N TYR A 49 -9.11 -8.93 2.98
CA TYR A 49 -8.32 -7.74 3.35
C TYR A 49 -6.84 -8.10 3.49
N GLY A 50 -5.97 -7.36 2.81
CA GLY A 50 -4.52 -7.42 2.97
C GLY A 50 -3.88 -6.08 2.67
N ASN A 51 -3.09 -5.57 3.62
CA ASN A 51 -2.35 -4.33 3.45
C ASN A 51 -0.85 -4.62 3.40
N LEU A 52 -0.23 -4.37 2.25
CA LEU A 52 1.19 -4.64 2.02
C LEU A 52 2.13 -3.73 2.84
N LEU A 53 1.64 -2.59 3.34
CA LEU A 53 2.40 -1.72 4.23
C LEU A 53 2.57 -2.31 5.64
N ASP A 54 1.70 -3.24 6.05
CA ASP A 54 1.82 -3.90 7.36
C ASP A 54 3.00 -4.89 7.43
N CYS A 55 3.69 -5.14 6.32
CA CYS A 55 4.78 -6.11 6.17
C CYS A 55 4.39 -7.54 6.59
N ASP A 56 3.09 -7.81 6.74
CA ASP A 56 2.52 -9.08 7.14
C ASP A 56 1.90 -9.77 5.91
N LEU A 57 2.52 -10.86 5.49
CA LEU A 57 2.07 -11.68 4.37
C LEU A 57 1.49 -13.02 4.84
N SER A 58 1.13 -13.14 6.15
CA SER A 58 0.57 -14.38 6.72
C SER A 58 -0.72 -14.85 6.04
N PHE A 59 -1.45 -13.94 5.38
CA PHE A 59 -2.60 -14.29 4.56
C PHE A 59 -2.24 -15.27 3.42
N LEU A 60 -0.99 -15.31 2.96
CA LEU A 60 -0.55 -16.25 1.92
C LEU A 60 -0.55 -17.70 2.38
N GLU A 61 -0.38 -17.95 3.69
CA GLU A 61 -0.32 -19.31 4.24
C GLU A 61 -1.61 -20.10 4.01
N ALA A 62 -2.76 -19.41 4.00
CA ALA A 62 -4.07 -20.01 3.70
C ALA A 62 -4.24 -20.36 2.20
N HIS A 63 -3.29 -19.96 1.35
CA HIS A 63 -3.42 -20.06 -0.09
C HIS A 63 -2.21 -20.76 -0.76
N ASN A 64 -1.46 -21.56 -0.02
CA ASN A 64 -0.32 -22.33 -0.54
C ASN A 64 -0.70 -23.30 -1.68
N ASP A 65 -1.98 -23.63 -1.77
CA ASP A 65 -2.56 -24.51 -2.81
C ASP A 65 -2.93 -23.77 -4.10
N ALA A 66 -2.63 -22.48 -4.22
CA ALA A 66 -2.93 -21.70 -5.43
C ALA A 66 -2.16 -22.23 -6.65
N ASP A 67 -2.84 -22.19 -7.80
CA ASP A 67 -2.27 -22.55 -9.11
C ASP A 67 -1.87 -21.32 -9.92
N ARG A 68 -2.40 -20.14 -9.55
CA ARG A 68 -2.16 -18.88 -10.23
C ARG A 68 -1.92 -17.75 -9.23
N LEU A 69 -0.97 -16.90 -9.55
CA LEU A 69 -0.63 -15.70 -8.79
C LEU A 69 -0.55 -14.49 -9.71
N VAL A 70 -1.30 -13.45 -9.41
CA VAL A 70 -1.20 -12.17 -10.09
C VAL A 70 -0.93 -11.07 -9.07
N PHE A 71 0.13 -10.29 -9.29
CA PHE A 71 0.49 -9.18 -8.42
C PHE A 71 0.43 -7.86 -9.19
N THR A 72 -0.56 -7.04 -8.89
CA THR A 72 -0.79 -5.75 -9.56
C THR A 72 -0.72 -4.55 -8.63
N ALA A 73 -0.60 -4.77 -7.33
CA ALA A 73 -0.50 -3.69 -6.36
C ALA A 73 0.73 -2.81 -6.65
N GLY A 74 0.53 -1.51 -6.57
CA GLY A 74 1.61 -0.55 -6.76
C GLY A 74 1.07 0.87 -6.81
N PHE A 75 1.92 1.83 -6.46
CA PHE A 75 1.62 3.25 -6.54
C PHE A 75 2.90 4.05 -6.79
N GLY A 76 2.72 5.28 -7.24
CA GLY A 76 3.79 6.24 -7.46
C GLY A 76 3.21 7.55 -7.97
N ARG A 77 4.00 8.63 -7.90
CA ARG A 77 3.63 9.94 -8.41
C ARG A 77 4.76 10.60 -9.16
N VAL A 78 4.43 11.45 -10.09
CA VAL A 78 5.38 12.33 -10.78
C VAL A 78 5.67 13.53 -9.87
N ALA A 79 6.91 13.65 -9.40
CA ALA A 79 7.29 14.69 -8.44
C ALA A 79 8.78 15.04 -8.55
N PRO A 80 9.19 16.27 -8.20
CA PRO A 80 10.58 16.61 -7.98
C PRO A 80 11.19 15.75 -6.87
N PHE A 81 12.42 15.32 -7.06
CA PHE A 81 13.07 14.40 -6.12
C PHE A 81 13.19 14.98 -4.71
N GLU A 82 13.43 16.30 -4.60
CA GLU A 82 13.52 17.03 -3.34
C GLU A 82 12.20 17.11 -2.55
N THR A 83 11.06 16.82 -3.20
CA THR A 83 9.74 16.81 -2.53
C THR A 83 9.34 15.43 -2.02
N ILE A 84 10.17 14.41 -2.27
CA ILE A 84 9.92 13.05 -1.81
C ILE A 84 10.35 12.95 -0.35
N VAL A 85 9.41 12.58 0.52
CA VAL A 85 9.69 12.38 1.94
C VAL A 85 10.15 10.95 2.22
N GLU A 86 10.90 10.75 3.30
CA GLU A 86 11.52 9.47 3.64
C GLU A 86 10.50 8.32 3.72
N THR A 87 9.34 8.57 4.33
CA THR A 87 8.28 7.55 4.44
C THR A 87 7.67 7.16 3.09
N GLU A 88 7.63 8.08 2.13
CA GLU A 88 7.22 7.75 0.77
C GLU A 88 8.22 6.80 0.11
N VAL A 89 9.52 6.97 0.37
CA VAL A 89 10.56 6.04 -0.10
C VAL A 89 10.29 4.64 0.46
N TYR A 90 10.15 4.50 1.78
CA TYR A 90 9.87 3.21 2.42
C TYR A 90 8.57 2.58 1.91
N ASN A 91 7.49 3.33 1.85
CA ASN A 91 6.19 2.83 1.45
C ASN A 91 6.16 2.37 -0.01
N GLN A 92 6.78 3.13 -0.92
CA GLN A 92 6.84 2.71 -2.33
C GLN A 92 7.72 1.47 -2.51
N PHE A 93 8.89 1.39 -1.86
CA PHE A 93 9.70 0.18 -1.91
C PHE A 93 8.97 -1.00 -1.28
N GLN A 94 8.30 -0.81 -0.14
CA GLN A 94 7.54 -1.86 0.52
C GLN A 94 6.47 -2.45 -0.39
N VAL A 95 5.64 -1.62 -1.02
CA VAL A 95 4.52 -2.10 -1.84
C VAL A 95 4.98 -2.55 -3.23
N ASN A 96 5.84 -1.75 -3.89
CA ASN A 96 6.16 -1.98 -5.31
C ASN A 96 7.30 -3.00 -5.53
N ALA A 97 8.18 -3.23 -4.54
CA ALA A 97 9.36 -4.07 -4.70
C ALA A 97 9.46 -5.17 -3.64
N ILE A 98 9.48 -4.81 -2.35
CA ILE A 98 9.70 -5.78 -1.27
C ILE A 98 8.56 -6.79 -1.20
N SER A 99 7.30 -6.34 -1.23
CA SER A 99 6.14 -7.23 -1.18
C SER A 99 6.07 -8.20 -2.35
N PRO A 100 6.15 -7.79 -3.63
CA PRO A 100 6.13 -8.75 -4.74
C PRO A 100 7.30 -9.72 -4.70
N ILE A 101 8.52 -9.29 -4.33
CA ILE A 101 9.68 -10.19 -4.19
C ILE A 101 9.43 -11.22 -3.08
N ASN A 102 8.89 -10.81 -1.93
CA ASN A 102 8.56 -11.74 -0.84
C ASN A 102 7.43 -12.70 -1.22
N VAL A 103 6.42 -12.25 -1.96
CA VAL A 103 5.34 -13.11 -2.48
C VAL A 103 5.92 -14.14 -3.47
N LEU A 104 6.78 -13.72 -4.39
CA LEU A 104 7.48 -14.63 -5.30
C LEU A 104 8.32 -15.64 -4.54
N ARG A 105 9.08 -15.20 -3.52
CA ARG A 105 9.87 -16.07 -2.65
C ARG A 105 9.00 -17.11 -1.93
N HIS A 106 7.81 -16.70 -1.45
CA HIS A 106 6.86 -17.60 -0.79
C HIS A 106 6.38 -18.72 -1.73
N PHE A 107 6.02 -18.39 -2.98
CA PHE A 107 5.56 -19.36 -3.97
C PHE A 107 6.69 -20.02 -4.78
N TYR A 108 7.95 -19.62 -4.59
CA TYR A 108 9.07 -20.16 -5.35
C TYR A 108 9.22 -21.69 -5.26
N PRO A 109 9.06 -22.34 -4.07
CA PRO A 109 9.05 -23.79 -3.99
C PRO A 109 7.99 -24.44 -4.89
N ARG A 110 6.79 -23.83 -4.95
CA ARG A 110 5.67 -24.28 -5.80
C ARG A 110 5.98 -24.08 -7.29
N MET A 111 6.68 -22.99 -7.63
CA MET A 111 7.09 -22.72 -9.02
C MET A 111 8.16 -23.70 -9.51
N ARG A 112 8.93 -24.32 -8.62
CA ARG A 112 9.94 -25.32 -8.98
C ARG A 112 9.38 -26.71 -9.24
N GLU A 113 8.13 -26.97 -8.91
CA GLU A 113 7.47 -28.25 -9.20
C GLU A 113 7.17 -28.38 -10.68
N ASP A 114 7.05 -29.64 -11.16
CA ASP A 114 6.60 -29.94 -12.53
C ASP A 114 5.13 -29.60 -12.78
N LYS A 115 4.35 -29.40 -11.70
CA LYS A 115 2.96 -29.01 -11.81
C LYS A 115 2.81 -27.58 -12.31
N PRO A 116 1.86 -27.32 -13.20
CA PRO A 116 1.61 -25.98 -13.70
C PRO A 116 1.38 -24.96 -12.57
N PHE A 117 2.12 -23.86 -12.63
CA PHE A 117 1.91 -22.66 -11.84
C PHE A 117 2.04 -21.45 -12.76
N TYR A 118 1.04 -20.58 -12.75
CA TYR A 118 1.00 -19.42 -13.63
C TYR A 118 1.16 -18.14 -12.81
N CYS A 119 2.11 -17.31 -13.19
CA CYS A 119 2.43 -16.11 -12.40
C CYS A 119 2.60 -14.89 -13.30
N ALA A 120 1.93 -13.78 -12.94
CA ALA A 120 2.15 -12.48 -13.55
C ALA A 120 2.37 -11.40 -12.49
N VAL A 121 3.36 -10.55 -12.69
CA VAL A 121 3.70 -9.45 -11.79
C VAL A 121 3.78 -8.15 -12.58
N MET A 122 3.13 -7.12 -12.07
CA MET A 122 3.11 -5.80 -12.70
C MET A 122 4.45 -5.07 -12.47
N GLY A 123 5.31 -5.11 -13.49
CA GLY A 123 6.45 -4.24 -13.66
C GLY A 123 6.05 -2.83 -14.11
N SER A 124 6.86 -2.23 -14.96
CA SER A 124 6.59 -0.99 -15.71
C SER A 124 7.69 -0.74 -16.71
N ILE A 125 7.38 -0.06 -17.82
CA ILE A 125 8.41 0.50 -18.71
C ILE A 125 9.37 1.44 -17.95
N ALA A 126 8.90 2.12 -16.89
CA ALA A 126 9.72 2.93 -16.00
C ALA A 126 10.76 2.12 -15.19
N GLY A 127 10.63 0.81 -15.12
CA GLY A 127 11.66 -0.09 -14.57
C GLY A 127 12.72 -0.53 -15.60
N ILE A 128 12.50 -0.23 -16.88
CA ILE A 128 13.39 -0.58 -17.99
C ILE A 128 14.18 0.64 -18.45
N VAL A 129 13.51 1.80 -18.58
CA VAL A 129 14.13 3.08 -18.97
C VAL A 129 14.10 4.08 -17.81
N SER A 130 15.06 5.02 -17.79
CA SER A 130 15.05 6.08 -16.77
C SER A 130 13.86 7.01 -16.95
N SER A 131 13.29 7.48 -15.84
CA SER A 131 12.10 8.31 -15.85
C SER A 131 12.24 9.49 -14.85
N PRO A 132 12.90 10.60 -15.24
CA PRO A 132 13.01 11.79 -14.40
C PRO A 132 11.64 12.25 -13.90
N LEU A 133 11.60 12.88 -12.72
CA LEU A 133 10.38 13.23 -11.97
C LEU A 133 9.56 12.01 -11.50
N PHE A 134 10.01 10.81 -11.81
CA PHE A 134 9.41 9.54 -11.41
C PHE A 134 10.49 8.59 -10.87
N ALA A 135 11.60 9.17 -10.37
CA ALA A 135 12.81 8.46 -10.00
C ALA A 135 12.58 7.36 -8.96
N LEU A 136 11.82 7.66 -7.89
CA LEU A 136 11.51 6.70 -6.85
C LEU A 136 10.70 5.50 -7.39
N TYR A 137 9.63 5.78 -8.15
CA TYR A 137 8.82 4.72 -8.75
C TYR A 137 9.64 3.86 -9.73
N SER A 138 10.46 4.49 -10.57
CA SER A 138 11.35 3.78 -11.50
C SER A 138 12.31 2.85 -10.77
N ALA A 139 12.92 3.31 -9.67
CA ALA A 139 13.80 2.49 -8.85
C ALA A 139 13.09 1.26 -8.30
N THR A 140 11.85 1.41 -7.78
CA THR A 140 11.07 0.28 -7.27
C THR A 140 10.69 -0.72 -8.36
N LYS A 141 10.34 -0.23 -9.55
CA LYS A 141 9.97 -1.09 -10.69
C LYS A 141 11.20 -1.75 -11.35
N ALA A 142 12.34 -1.06 -11.36
CA ALA A 142 13.60 -1.69 -11.79
C ALA A 142 13.99 -2.86 -10.86
N ALA A 143 13.84 -2.71 -9.56
CA ALA A 143 14.14 -3.76 -8.59
C ALA A 143 13.30 -5.03 -8.86
N VAL A 144 11.98 -4.89 -9.04
CA VAL A 144 11.12 -6.06 -9.29
C VAL A 144 11.34 -6.67 -10.67
N CYS A 145 11.53 -5.83 -11.71
CA CYS A 145 11.81 -6.32 -13.06
C CYS A 145 13.11 -7.17 -13.09
N LYS A 146 14.18 -6.71 -12.43
CA LYS A 146 15.44 -7.45 -12.36
C LYS A 146 15.33 -8.71 -11.51
N ALA A 147 14.57 -8.69 -10.43
CA ALA A 147 14.30 -9.89 -9.64
C ALA A 147 13.57 -10.96 -10.48
N ILE A 148 12.54 -10.57 -11.24
CA ILE A 148 11.79 -11.51 -12.10
C ILE A 148 12.67 -12.10 -13.18
N GLU A 149 13.50 -11.28 -13.83
CA GLU A 149 14.46 -11.73 -14.86
C GLU A 149 15.38 -12.83 -14.31
N ALA A 150 15.98 -12.59 -13.14
CA ALA A 150 16.86 -13.56 -12.49
C ALA A 150 16.12 -14.84 -12.06
N ILE A 151 14.94 -14.70 -11.44
CA ILE A 151 14.09 -15.81 -10.99
C ILE A 151 13.73 -16.72 -12.18
N ASN A 152 13.39 -16.17 -13.34
CA ASN A 152 13.05 -16.95 -14.52
C ASN A 152 14.24 -17.79 -15.02
N ILE A 153 15.47 -17.26 -14.97
CA ILE A 153 16.69 -18.02 -15.31
C ILE A 153 16.92 -19.15 -14.30
N GLU A 154 16.75 -18.86 -13.00
CA GLU A 154 16.88 -19.88 -11.96
C GLU A 154 15.85 -21.00 -12.11
N LEU A 155 14.59 -20.68 -12.43
CA LEU A 155 13.57 -21.68 -12.72
C LEU A 155 13.93 -22.54 -13.93
N GLU A 156 14.45 -21.93 -14.99
CA GLU A 156 14.92 -22.64 -16.17
C GLU A 156 16.05 -23.61 -15.84
N MET A 157 17.06 -23.15 -15.10
CA MET A 157 18.21 -23.96 -14.71
C MET A 157 17.84 -25.12 -13.76
N THR A 158 16.71 -25.03 -13.08
CA THR A 158 16.17 -26.15 -12.28
C THR A 158 15.30 -27.12 -13.08
N GLY A 159 15.09 -26.87 -14.37
CA GLY A 159 14.25 -27.68 -15.26
C GLY A 159 12.73 -27.41 -15.08
N SER A 160 12.34 -26.41 -14.28
CA SER A 160 10.93 -26.07 -14.11
C SER A 160 10.33 -25.51 -15.42
N PRO A 161 9.11 -25.94 -15.80
CA PRO A 161 8.39 -25.34 -16.93
C PRO A 161 7.73 -23.99 -16.56
N ASN A 162 7.65 -23.65 -15.29
CA ASN A 162 6.92 -22.47 -14.81
C ASN A 162 7.76 -21.18 -15.02
N ARG A 163 7.07 -20.08 -15.29
CA ARG A 163 7.69 -18.76 -15.51
C ARG A 163 6.86 -17.68 -14.82
N VAL A 164 7.51 -16.59 -14.47
CA VAL A 164 6.90 -15.36 -13.99
C VAL A 164 6.83 -14.37 -15.14
N LEU A 165 5.62 -14.00 -15.55
CA LEU A 165 5.43 -12.96 -16.56
C LEU A 165 5.65 -11.58 -15.93
N ASN A 166 6.66 -10.87 -16.38
CA ASN A 166 6.84 -9.44 -16.11
C ASN A 166 5.97 -8.63 -17.06
N VAL A 167 4.89 -8.07 -16.55
CA VAL A 167 4.03 -7.16 -17.31
C VAL A 167 4.52 -5.73 -17.10
N SER A 168 5.13 -5.13 -18.13
CA SER A 168 5.78 -3.82 -18.05
C SER A 168 5.10 -2.77 -18.94
N PRO A 169 3.88 -2.31 -18.59
CA PRO A 169 3.15 -1.33 -19.38
C PRO A 169 3.71 0.08 -19.21
N GLY A 170 3.29 0.95 -20.11
CA GLY A 170 3.30 2.39 -19.91
C GLY A 170 2.13 2.85 -19.04
N SER A 171 1.57 4.02 -19.39
CA SER A 171 0.39 4.56 -18.70
C SER A 171 -0.87 3.81 -19.15
N ILE A 172 -1.56 3.17 -18.21
CA ILE A 172 -2.83 2.47 -18.50
C ILE A 172 -3.99 3.41 -18.17
N LYS A 173 -4.81 3.74 -19.18
CA LYS A 173 -6.03 4.54 -19.01
C LYS A 173 -7.07 3.79 -18.19
N GLY A 174 -8.03 4.53 -17.59
CA GLY A 174 -9.10 3.93 -16.78
C GLY A 174 -8.63 3.33 -15.47
N THR A 175 -7.47 3.77 -14.95
CA THR A 175 -6.93 3.32 -13.67
C THR A 175 -6.70 4.50 -12.72
N ARG A 176 -6.88 4.25 -11.41
CA ARG A 176 -6.59 5.24 -10.35
C ARG A 176 -5.12 5.65 -10.30
N PHE A 177 -4.23 4.85 -10.87
CA PHE A 177 -2.80 5.16 -10.92
C PHE A 177 -2.51 6.48 -11.68
N ASN A 178 -3.33 6.82 -12.66
CA ASN A 178 -3.23 8.08 -13.43
C ASN A 178 -4.12 9.20 -12.85
N GLY A 179 -4.74 9.02 -11.68
CA GLY A 179 -5.70 9.98 -11.13
C GLY A 179 -7.08 9.94 -11.80
N GLU A 180 -7.32 8.97 -12.68
CA GLU A 180 -8.60 8.78 -13.37
C GLU A 180 -9.57 7.97 -12.50
N GLN A 181 -10.86 8.01 -12.85
CA GLN A 181 -11.83 7.09 -12.28
C GLN A 181 -11.60 5.69 -12.84
N ASN A 182 -11.93 4.68 -12.03
CA ASN A 182 -11.81 3.28 -12.46
C ASN A 182 -12.80 2.98 -13.57
N ASP A 183 -12.30 2.66 -14.75
CA ASP A 183 -13.09 2.29 -15.93
C ASP A 183 -12.60 0.94 -16.50
N LEU A 184 -13.31 -0.12 -16.11
CA LEU A 184 -12.96 -1.48 -16.51
C LEU A 184 -13.05 -1.70 -18.02
N SER A 185 -13.90 -0.93 -18.75
CA SER A 185 -14.03 -1.07 -20.20
C SER A 185 -12.70 -0.79 -20.93
N GLN A 186 -11.85 0.06 -20.37
CA GLN A 186 -10.54 0.39 -20.92
C GLN A 186 -9.43 -0.62 -20.55
N THR A 187 -9.67 -1.49 -19.59
CA THR A 187 -8.65 -2.44 -19.09
C THR A 187 -8.95 -3.90 -19.45
N VAL A 188 -10.17 -4.23 -19.86
CA VAL A 188 -10.61 -5.60 -20.12
C VAL A 188 -9.81 -6.29 -21.23
N GLY A 189 -9.51 -5.58 -22.33
CA GLY A 189 -8.72 -6.14 -23.44
C GLY A 189 -7.27 -6.46 -23.01
N LEU A 190 -6.65 -5.54 -22.28
CA LEU A 190 -5.31 -5.74 -21.74
C LEU A 190 -5.29 -6.87 -20.70
N ALA A 191 -6.34 -7.00 -19.89
CA ALA A 191 -6.44 -8.08 -18.90
C ALA A 191 -6.48 -9.46 -19.57
N ALA A 192 -7.28 -9.61 -20.65
CA ALA A 192 -7.33 -10.85 -21.42
C ALA A 192 -5.96 -11.20 -22.02
N GLU A 193 -5.28 -10.23 -22.62
CA GLU A 193 -3.96 -10.44 -23.20
C GLU A 193 -2.90 -10.83 -22.14
N ILE A 194 -2.92 -10.22 -20.96
CA ILE A 194 -2.04 -10.59 -19.84
C ILE A 194 -2.30 -12.04 -19.42
N VAL A 195 -3.56 -12.45 -19.30
CA VAL A 195 -3.94 -13.81 -18.92
C VAL A 195 -3.45 -14.83 -19.95
N ASP A 196 -3.62 -14.56 -21.24
CA ASP A 196 -3.17 -15.43 -22.33
C ASP A 196 -1.65 -15.59 -22.31
N ARG A 197 -0.88 -14.51 -22.20
CA ARG A 197 0.59 -14.55 -22.14
C ARG A 197 1.11 -15.23 -20.88
N MET A 198 0.45 -15.02 -19.73
CA MET A 198 0.74 -15.73 -18.50
C MET A 198 0.55 -17.25 -18.67
N HIS A 199 -0.54 -17.69 -19.33
CA HIS A 199 -0.79 -19.10 -19.63
C HIS A 199 0.21 -19.65 -20.67
N ALA A 200 0.68 -18.82 -21.61
CA ALA A 200 1.74 -19.15 -22.54
C ALA A 200 3.14 -19.23 -21.90
N ARG A 201 3.25 -18.85 -20.61
CA ARG A 201 4.51 -18.82 -19.85
C ARG A 201 5.56 -17.88 -20.46
N GLU A 202 5.13 -16.80 -21.05
CA GLU A 202 6.02 -15.72 -21.46
C GLU A 202 6.70 -15.09 -20.23
N THR A 203 7.91 -14.55 -20.44
CA THR A 203 8.70 -13.96 -19.34
C THR A 203 8.62 -12.45 -19.29
N LEU A 204 8.28 -11.80 -20.40
CA LEU A 204 8.15 -10.35 -20.51
C LEU A 204 7.01 -9.98 -21.47
N PHE A 205 6.15 -9.08 -21.02
CA PHE A 205 5.14 -8.45 -21.86
C PHE A 205 5.16 -6.94 -21.67
N ILE A 206 5.39 -6.22 -22.75
CA ILE A 206 5.28 -4.76 -22.82
C ILE A 206 4.12 -4.47 -23.78
N PRO A 207 2.95 -4.05 -23.27
CA PRO A 207 1.85 -3.62 -24.14
C PRO A 207 2.30 -2.52 -25.10
N ASP A 208 1.80 -2.53 -26.33
CA ASP A 208 2.17 -1.59 -27.39
C ASP A 208 3.68 -1.58 -27.73
N TYR A 209 4.38 -2.70 -27.52
CA TYR A 209 5.83 -2.79 -27.74
C TYR A 209 6.20 -2.34 -29.16
N ASP A 210 5.62 -2.98 -30.18
CA ASP A 210 5.99 -2.76 -31.59
C ASP A 210 5.61 -1.36 -32.10
N THR A 211 4.55 -0.77 -31.55
CA THR A 211 4.01 0.52 -32.02
C THR A 211 4.56 1.72 -31.25
N VAL A 212 4.97 1.52 -29.99
CA VAL A 212 5.37 2.62 -29.10
C VAL A 212 6.70 2.34 -28.40
N PHE A 213 6.79 1.22 -27.65
CA PHE A 213 7.88 1.07 -26.69
C PHE A 213 9.18 0.53 -27.27
N MET A 214 9.18 -0.12 -28.41
CA MET A 214 10.40 -0.46 -29.14
C MET A 214 11.23 0.80 -29.41
N GLY A 215 10.63 1.81 -30.03
CA GLY A 215 11.32 3.07 -30.29
C GLY A 215 11.69 3.88 -29.03
N VAL A 216 10.95 3.70 -27.92
CA VAL A 216 11.31 4.28 -26.62
C VAL A 216 12.58 3.65 -26.07
N ILE A 217 12.67 2.31 -26.09
CA ILE A 217 13.82 1.56 -25.59
C ILE A 217 15.05 1.80 -26.47
N GLU A 218 14.90 1.81 -27.79
CA GLU A 218 16.00 2.11 -28.74
C GLU A 218 16.61 3.50 -28.50
N ARG A 219 15.77 4.53 -28.32
CA ARG A 219 16.27 5.88 -28.02
C ARG A 219 16.97 5.94 -26.65
N TYR A 220 16.45 5.23 -25.64
CA TYR A 220 17.10 5.13 -24.34
C TYR A 220 18.47 4.43 -24.43
N GLN A 221 18.56 3.35 -25.19
CA GLN A 221 19.81 2.61 -25.40
C GLN A 221 20.84 3.41 -26.20
N ALA A 222 20.38 4.21 -27.17
CA ALA A 222 21.24 5.04 -27.98
C ALA A 222 21.85 6.22 -27.17
N ASP A 223 21.05 6.89 -26.36
CA ASP A 223 21.50 7.98 -25.48
C ASP A 223 20.56 8.12 -24.27
N ALA A 224 20.91 7.46 -23.19
CA ALA A 224 20.13 7.50 -21.94
C ALA A 224 20.05 8.91 -21.32
N HIS A 225 21.09 9.75 -21.50
CA HIS A 225 21.10 11.11 -20.99
C HIS A 225 20.11 11.99 -21.74
N GLN A 226 20.21 12.03 -23.08
CA GLN A 226 19.30 12.83 -23.93
C GLN A 226 17.85 12.37 -23.78
N PHE A 227 17.63 11.05 -23.72
CA PHE A 227 16.31 10.49 -23.43
C PHE A 227 15.76 10.99 -22.10
N GLY A 228 16.58 11.03 -21.05
CA GLY A 228 16.20 11.56 -19.74
C GLY A 228 15.82 13.04 -19.81
N VAL A 229 16.60 13.88 -20.51
CA VAL A 229 16.30 15.30 -20.71
C VAL A 229 14.96 15.50 -21.42
N ASP A 230 14.70 14.75 -22.48
CA ASP A 230 13.44 14.86 -23.24
C ASP A 230 12.24 14.36 -22.43
N SER A 231 12.41 13.28 -21.67
CA SER A 231 11.39 12.77 -20.73
C SER A 231 11.05 13.77 -19.63
N TYR A 232 12.05 14.48 -19.09
CA TYR A 232 11.85 15.54 -18.10
C TYR A 232 11.01 16.68 -18.69
N ARG A 233 11.41 17.21 -19.85
CA ARG A 233 10.70 18.31 -20.55
C ARG A 233 9.24 17.92 -20.85
N TYR A 234 9.02 16.74 -21.41
CA TYR A 234 7.68 16.22 -21.69
C TYR A 234 6.79 16.19 -20.45
N LYS A 235 7.31 15.73 -19.31
CA LYS A 235 6.53 15.67 -18.07
C LYS A 235 6.22 17.05 -17.50
N MET A 236 7.14 17.99 -17.60
CA MET A 236 6.90 19.38 -17.19
C MET A 236 5.82 20.05 -18.04
N GLU A 237 5.84 19.83 -19.35
CA GLU A 237 4.90 20.44 -20.30
C GLU A 237 3.52 19.76 -20.27
N SER A 238 3.44 18.47 -19.97
CA SER A 238 2.20 17.69 -19.98
C SER A 238 1.24 17.95 -18.82
N GLY A 239 1.60 18.83 -17.87
CA GLY A 239 0.80 19.13 -16.70
C GLY A 239 0.71 17.98 -15.66
N ARG A 240 1.37 16.85 -15.90
CA ARG A 240 1.40 15.70 -14.95
C ARG A 240 2.17 16.02 -13.67
N PHE A 241 2.93 17.09 -13.67
CA PHE A 241 3.73 17.58 -12.55
C PHE A 241 2.90 18.21 -11.42
N ASN A 242 1.66 18.59 -11.67
CA ASN A 242 0.80 19.28 -10.69
C ASN A 242 0.04 18.36 -9.73
N GLN A 243 0.43 17.10 -9.62
CA GLN A 243 -0.15 16.21 -8.62
C GLN A 243 0.53 16.47 -7.28
N GLU A 244 -0.11 17.29 -6.43
CA GLU A 244 0.26 17.36 -5.02
C GLU A 244 0.23 15.95 -4.40
N PRO A 245 1.17 15.64 -3.49
CA PRO A 245 1.18 14.33 -2.83
C PRO A 245 -0.13 14.17 -2.05
N GLN A 246 -0.98 13.28 -2.50
CA GLN A 246 -2.17 12.90 -1.73
C GLN A 246 -1.78 11.89 -0.62
N ILE A 247 -0.72 12.20 0.13
CA ILE A 247 -0.41 11.45 1.34
C ILE A 247 -1.49 11.80 2.36
N LYS A 248 -2.28 10.83 2.75
CA LYS A 248 -3.27 10.99 3.80
C LYS A 248 -2.59 10.90 5.15
N ILE A 249 -2.55 12.01 5.85
CA ILE A 249 -1.95 12.10 7.19
C ILE A 249 -3.03 11.82 8.22
N GLY A 250 -2.75 10.84 9.07
CA GLY A 250 -3.56 10.54 10.23
C GLY A 250 -2.90 11.08 11.50
N TYR A 251 -3.70 11.59 12.42
CA TYR A 251 -3.24 12.02 13.73
C TYR A 251 -4.09 11.39 14.83
N MET A 252 -3.44 11.05 15.92
CA MET A 252 -4.09 10.63 17.15
C MET A 252 -3.26 11.05 18.35
N SER A 253 -3.92 11.37 19.46
CA SER A 253 -3.24 11.75 20.68
C SER A 253 -3.66 10.91 21.88
N GLY A 254 -2.77 10.79 22.83
CA GLY A 254 -3.04 10.06 24.06
C GLY A 254 -1.94 10.23 25.09
N THR A 255 -2.22 9.77 26.31
CA THR A 255 -1.19 9.71 27.37
C THR A 255 -0.23 8.54 27.14
N TRP A 256 -0.73 7.45 26.58
CA TRP A 256 -0.01 6.19 26.27
C TRP A 256 0.70 5.58 27.48
N ASP A 257 0.21 5.90 28.68
CA ASP A 257 0.71 5.34 29.93
C ASP A 257 0.23 3.90 30.11
N LEU A 258 1.07 3.04 30.69
CA LEU A 258 0.80 1.60 30.84
C LEU A 258 0.33 0.99 29.51
N PHE A 259 1.17 1.11 28.48
CA PHE A 259 0.86 0.67 27.12
C PHE A 259 0.40 -0.78 27.08
N HIS A 260 -0.71 -1.05 26.41
CA HIS A 260 -1.34 -2.38 26.33
C HIS A 260 -1.95 -2.65 24.95
N VAL A 261 -2.43 -3.88 24.73
CA VAL A 261 -3.00 -4.31 23.43
C VAL A 261 -4.14 -3.41 22.93
N GLY A 262 -4.91 -2.78 23.80
CA GLY A 262 -5.94 -1.82 23.41
C GLY A 262 -5.37 -0.60 22.69
N HIS A 263 -4.25 -0.05 23.17
CA HIS A 263 -3.51 1.03 22.50
C HIS A 263 -2.95 0.55 21.16
N LEU A 264 -2.35 -0.64 21.14
CA LEU A 264 -1.80 -1.22 19.91
C LEU A 264 -2.87 -1.39 18.83
N ASN A 265 -4.03 -1.92 19.18
CA ASN A 265 -5.14 -2.12 18.24
C ASN A 265 -5.70 -0.79 17.69
N LEU A 266 -5.71 0.26 18.52
CA LEU A 266 -6.13 1.59 18.10
C LEU A 266 -5.17 2.13 17.02
N ILE A 267 -3.86 2.04 17.26
CA ILE A 267 -2.81 2.44 16.32
C ILE A 267 -2.91 1.63 15.02
N LYS A 268 -3.05 0.29 15.10
CA LYS A 268 -3.22 -0.57 13.92
C LYS A 268 -4.41 -0.16 13.05
N ARG A 269 -5.56 0.12 13.67
CA ARG A 269 -6.76 0.57 12.95
C ARG A 269 -6.56 1.93 12.32
N ALA A 270 -5.94 2.89 13.03
CA ALA A 270 -5.66 4.22 12.51
C ALA A 270 -4.79 4.14 11.24
N LYS A 271 -3.74 3.32 11.25
CA LYS A 271 -2.85 3.15 10.10
C LYS A 271 -3.55 2.62 8.84
N GLN A 272 -4.67 1.93 8.96
CA GLN A 272 -5.45 1.45 7.81
C GLN A 272 -6.15 2.58 7.02
N TYR A 273 -6.30 3.77 7.62
CA TYR A 273 -6.98 4.92 7.03
C TYR A 273 -6.04 5.94 6.42
N CYS A 274 -4.74 5.90 6.75
CA CYS A 274 -3.78 6.92 6.36
C CYS A 274 -2.46 6.31 5.89
N ASP A 275 -1.76 7.07 5.07
CA ASP A 275 -0.43 6.69 4.57
C ASP A 275 0.68 7.03 5.59
N TYR A 276 0.46 8.07 6.39
CA TYR A 276 1.39 8.57 7.41
C TYR A 276 0.64 8.82 8.73
N LEU A 277 1.01 8.08 9.78
CA LEU A 277 0.38 8.19 11.09
C LEU A 277 1.29 8.91 12.07
N VAL A 278 0.85 10.07 12.53
CA VAL A 278 1.48 10.83 13.61
C VAL A 278 0.79 10.54 14.93
N VAL A 279 1.55 10.13 15.93
CA VAL A 279 1.04 9.87 17.28
C VAL A 279 1.55 10.93 18.25
N GLY A 280 0.61 11.69 18.80
CA GLY A 280 0.87 12.66 19.85
C GLY A 280 0.89 12.02 21.24
N VAL A 281 1.96 12.23 21.98
CA VAL A 281 2.07 11.79 23.38
C VAL A 281 1.86 12.98 24.30
N HIS A 282 0.83 12.95 25.13
CA HIS A 282 0.60 14.02 26.12
C HIS A 282 1.70 14.02 27.17
N LYS A 283 2.16 15.23 27.54
CA LYS A 283 3.21 15.43 28.54
C LYS A 283 2.88 14.70 29.85
N ASP A 284 1.62 14.80 30.28
CA ASP A 284 1.11 14.20 31.50
C ASP A 284 -0.37 13.79 31.36
N ALA A 285 -0.97 13.29 32.43
CA ALA A 285 -2.38 12.95 32.52
C ALA A 285 -3.18 13.91 33.43
N SER A 286 -2.66 15.09 33.74
CA SER A 286 -3.25 16.07 34.68
C SER A 286 -4.64 16.50 34.25
N HIS A 287 -4.89 16.61 32.92
CA HIS A 287 -6.22 16.92 32.37
C HIS A 287 -7.29 15.84 32.67
N LYS A 288 -6.88 14.64 33.10
CA LYS A 288 -7.73 13.52 33.56
C LYS A 288 -7.70 13.35 35.08
N GLY A 289 -7.05 14.28 35.81
CA GLY A 289 -6.84 14.17 37.25
C GLY A 289 -6.00 12.94 37.66
N LYS A 290 -5.07 12.50 36.81
CA LYS A 290 -4.25 11.31 37.01
C LYS A 290 -2.77 11.63 36.84
N GLU A 291 -1.94 10.90 37.58
CA GLU A 291 -0.49 10.89 37.37
C GLU A 291 -0.10 9.76 36.41
N THR A 292 1.00 9.96 35.70
CA THR A 292 1.57 8.92 34.82
C THR A 292 2.56 8.04 35.60
N PHE A 293 2.53 6.75 35.34
CA PHE A 293 3.52 5.79 35.90
C PHE A 293 4.82 5.81 35.11
N ILE A 294 4.74 5.97 33.80
CA ILE A 294 5.86 5.92 32.90
C ILE A 294 6.23 7.36 32.48
N PRO A 295 7.51 7.76 32.59
CA PRO A 295 7.98 9.08 32.14
C PRO A 295 7.64 9.36 30.68
N LEU A 296 7.56 10.64 30.30
CA LEU A 296 7.20 11.05 28.94
C LEU A 296 8.14 10.44 27.89
N GLU A 297 9.43 10.52 28.12
CA GLU A 297 10.49 10.05 27.20
C GLU A 297 10.35 8.56 26.92
N GLU A 298 10.11 7.76 27.95
CA GLU A 298 9.92 6.31 27.79
C GLU A 298 8.62 5.99 27.07
N ARG A 299 7.52 6.70 27.35
CA ARG A 299 6.26 6.54 26.62
C ARG A 299 6.41 6.88 25.15
N MET A 300 7.16 7.96 24.84
CA MET A 300 7.46 8.33 23.45
C MET A 300 8.32 7.27 22.78
N GLU A 301 9.30 6.71 23.49
CA GLU A 301 10.16 5.66 22.95
C GLU A 301 9.38 4.38 22.65
N ILE A 302 8.48 3.95 23.55
CA ILE A 302 7.61 2.80 23.32
C ILE A 302 6.76 3.03 22.05
N VAL A 303 6.13 4.19 21.93
CA VAL A 303 5.24 4.50 20.80
C VAL A 303 6.04 4.61 19.49
N ARG A 304 7.24 5.17 19.52
CA ARG A 304 8.13 5.31 18.35
C ARG A 304 8.53 3.96 17.76
N ASN A 305 8.65 2.94 18.59
CA ASN A 305 9.01 1.58 18.17
C ASN A 305 7.81 0.71 17.75
N ILE A 306 6.61 1.29 17.63
CA ILE A 306 5.45 0.61 17.09
C ILE A 306 5.48 0.70 15.56
N LYS A 307 5.59 -0.43 14.88
CA LYS A 307 5.79 -0.52 13.40
C LYS A 307 4.75 0.22 12.55
N TRP A 308 3.61 0.61 13.10
CA TRP A 308 2.56 1.35 12.42
C TRP A 308 2.58 2.86 12.69
N VAL A 309 3.54 3.34 13.46
CA VAL A 309 3.72 4.75 13.78
C VAL A 309 4.85 5.31 12.95
N ASP A 310 4.57 6.35 12.17
CA ASP A 310 5.57 6.98 11.31
C ASP A 310 6.25 8.14 12.01
N GLN A 311 5.54 8.83 12.91
CA GLN A 311 6.11 9.94 13.67
C GLN A 311 5.52 10.01 15.08
N VAL A 312 6.34 10.37 16.06
CA VAL A 312 5.91 10.65 17.43
C VAL A 312 6.26 12.09 17.78
N ILE A 313 5.28 12.81 18.32
CA ILE A 313 5.45 14.17 18.79
C ILE A 313 4.99 14.33 20.25
N VAL A 314 5.46 15.33 20.94
CA VAL A 314 4.81 15.78 22.18
C VAL A 314 3.54 16.53 21.78
N SER A 315 2.38 15.99 22.19
CA SER A 315 1.09 16.58 21.84
C SER A 315 0.78 17.81 22.64
N MET A 316 0.13 18.77 22.00
CA MET A 316 -0.58 19.84 22.69
C MET A 316 -1.79 19.29 23.42
N ARG A 317 -2.39 20.09 24.32
CA ARG A 317 -3.56 19.68 25.11
C ARG A 317 -4.79 19.42 24.21
N GLU A 318 -4.98 20.28 23.21
CA GLU A 318 -6.08 20.19 22.26
C GLU A 318 -5.57 19.75 20.89
N ASP A 319 -6.22 18.77 20.27
CA ASP A 319 -5.85 18.27 18.94
C ASP A 319 -6.06 19.33 17.85
N SER A 320 -7.08 20.20 18.03
CA SER A 320 -7.31 21.36 17.17
C SER A 320 -6.15 22.35 17.19
N ASP A 321 -5.44 22.49 18.33
CA ASP A 321 -4.28 23.38 18.43
C ASP A 321 -3.08 22.81 17.68
N VAL A 322 -2.89 21.49 17.71
CA VAL A 322 -1.88 20.81 16.91
C VAL A 322 -2.08 21.11 15.43
N TYR A 323 -3.34 21.09 14.96
CA TYR A 323 -3.68 21.41 13.58
C TYR A 323 -3.56 22.91 13.26
N SER A 324 -4.08 23.78 14.13
CA SER A 324 -4.16 25.23 13.88
C SER A 324 -2.77 25.90 13.87
N THR A 325 -1.88 25.47 14.74
CA THR A 325 -0.49 25.96 14.82
C THR A 325 0.39 25.44 13.66
N GLY A 326 -0.07 24.44 12.91
CA GLY A 326 0.72 23.83 11.85
C GLY A 326 1.76 22.83 12.35
N LEU A 327 1.72 22.45 13.63
CA LEU A 327 2.61 21.42 14.17
C LEU A 327 2.43 20.09 13.41
N VAL A 328 1.16 19.71 13.15
CA VAL A 328 0.79 18.64 12.21
C VAL A 328 -0.47 19.07 11.48
N LYS A 329 -0.44 19.09 10.14
CA LYS A 329 -1.64 19.15 9.31
C LYS A 329 -2.04 17.73 8.98
N TYR A 330 -3.26 17.34 9.28
CA TYR A 330 -3.74 15.98 9.09
C TYR A 330 -5.11 15.93 8.39
N ASP A 331 -5.37 14.85 7.66
CA ASP A 331 -6.65 14.56 7.00
C ASP A 331 -7.61 13.78 7.91
N TYR A 332 -7.05 13.02 8.87
CA TYR A 332 -7.82 12.20 9.80
C TYR A 332 -7.41 12.47 11.24
N LEU A 333 -8.40 12.66 12.10
CA LEU A 333 -8.24 12.63 13.57
C LEU A 333 -8.85 11.33 14.09
N PHE A 334 -8.02 10.46 14.70
CA PHE A 334 -8.46 9.17 15.21
C PHE A 334 -8.65 9.20 16.73
N VAL A 335 -9.75 8.62 17.19
CA VAL A 335 -10.10 8.63 18.61
C VAL A 335 -10.97 7.42 18.99
N GLY A 336 -11.02 7.07 20.26
CA GLY A 336 -11.94 6.06 20.78
C GLY A 336 -13.41 6.51 20.72
N SER A 337 -14.31 5.58 20.50
CA SER A 337 -15.76 5.87 20.39
C SER A 337 -16.40 6.40 21.68
N ASP A 338 -15.73 6.24 22.83
CA ASP A 338 -16.13 6.80 24.12
C ASP A 338 -16.09 8.33 24.17
N TYR A 339 -15.38 8.97 23.23
CA TYR A 339 -15.35 10.42 23.10
C TYR A 339 -16.43 11.00 22.18
N LYS A 340 -17.13 10.16 21.40
CA LYS A 340 -18.19 10.61 20.49
C LYS A 340 -19.35 11.24 21.27
N GLY A 341 -19.77 12.44 20.84
CA GLY A 341 -20.83 13.18 21.49
C GLY A 341 -20.43 13.93 22.77
N THR A 342 -19.15 13.87 23.17
CA THR A 342 -18.65 14.74 24.25
C THR A 342 -18.56 16.18 23.78
N GLU A 343 -18.68 17.14 24.71
CA GLU A 343 -18.62 18.58 24.40
C GLU A 343 -17.35 18.95 23.64
N ARG A 344 -16.18 18.35 24.01
CA ARG A 344 -14.91 18.58 23.34
C ARG A 344 -14.97 18.12 21.88
N PHE A 345 -15.47 16.92 21.60
CA PHE A 345 -15.50 16.38 20.24
C PHE A 345 -16.61 16.98 19.38
N ASN A 346 -17.72 17.43 19.98
CA ASN A 346 -18.72 18.24 19.27
C ASN A 346 -18.10 19.58 18.79
N ARG A 347 -17.23 20.22 19.61
CA ARG A 347 -16.46 21.39 19.16
C ARG A 347 -15.48 21.06 18.03
N TYR A 348 -14.82 19.91 18.08
CA TYR A 348 -13.91 19.47 17.03
C TYR A 348 -14.64 19.17 15.72
N GLU A 349 -15.80 18.51 15.76
CA GLU A 349 -16.63 18.27 14.59
C GLU A 349 -17.02 19.59 13.90
N ALA A 350 -17.43 20.58 14.66
CA ALA A 350 -17.74 21.90 14.15
C ALA A 350 -16.49 22.62 13.61
N TYR A 351 -15.35 22.55 14.31
CA TYR A 351 -14.10 23.20 13.90
C TYR A 351 -13.53 22.63 12.60
N PHE A 352 -13.64 21.32 12.39
CA PHE A 352 -13.08 20.63 11.22
C PHE A 352 -14.03 20.51 10.03
N ALA A 353 -15.30 20.89 10.18
CA ALA A 353 -16.33 20.70 9.14
C ALA A 353 -15.97 21.32 7.78
N ASP A 354 -15.29 22.46 7.77
CA ASP A 354 -14.86 23.21 6.58
C ASP A 354 -13.39 23.00 6.20
N LYS A 355 -12.63 22.18 6.96
CA LYS A 355 -11.17 22.01 6.80
C LYS A 355 -10.78 20.70 6.14
N GLY A 356 -11.75 19.89 5.72
CA GLY A 356 -11.52 18.61 5.08
C GLY A 356 -10.99 17.49 6.00
N VAL A 357 -10.89 17.76 7.31
CA VAL A 357 -10.45 16.76 8.30
C VAL A 357 -11.62 15.85 8.69
N LYS A 358 -11.40 14.53 8.65
CA LYS A 358 -12.39 13.54 9.10
C LYS A 358 -12.05 13.02 10.48
N ILE A 359 -12.99 13.09 11.41
CA ILE A 359 -12.86 12.46 12.72
C ILE A 359 -13.37 11.02 12.63
N VAL A 360 -12.51 10.04 12.97
CA VAL A 360 -12.84 8.62 12.92
C VAL A 360 -12.88 8.05 14.34
N TYR A 361 -14.03 7.54 14.73
CA TYR A 361 -14.25 6.96 16.05
C TYR A 361 -14.12 5.45 16.00
N PHE A 362 -13.15 4.91 16.74
CA PHE A 362 -12.93 3.46 16.78
C PHE A 362 -13.62 2.81 17.99
N PRO A 363 -14.23 1.63 17.79
CA PRO A 363 -14.86 0.93 18.89
C PRO A 363 -13.82 0.50 19.94
N TYR A 364 -14.22 0.54 21.19
CA TYR A 364 -13.39 0.14 22.34
C TYR A 364 -12.95 -1.33 22.20
N THR A 365 -11.68 -1.60 22.45
CA THR A 365 -11.16 -3.00 22.49
C THR A 365 -11.50 -3.61 23.86
N LYS A 366 -12.31 -4.65 23.86
CA LYS A 366 -12.59 -5.44 25.08
C LYS A 366 -11.31 -6.16 25.50
N GLY A 367 -10.93 -6.07 26.77
CA GLY A 367 -9.74 -6.70 27.31
C GLY A 367 -9.03 -5.81 28.32
N THR A 368 -7.70 -5.91 28.41
CA THR A 368 -6.88 -5.14 29.32
C THR A 368 -7.00 -3.63 29.09
N SER A 369 -7.16 -2.85 30.15
CA SER A 369 -7.16 -1.38 30.08
C SER A 369 -6.15 -0.78 31.07
N SER A 370 -5.65 0.43 30.80
CA SER A 370 -4.76 1.14 31.72
C SER A 370 -5.38 1.32 33.10
N THR A 371 -6.69 1.46 33.20
CA THR A 371 -7.41 1.56 34.48
C THR A 371 -7.35 0.24 35.26
N GLN A 372 -7.55 -0.90 34.60
CA GLN A 372 -7.42 -2.21 35.25
C GLN A 372 -6.00 -2.44 35.74
N ILE A 373 -4.99 -2.16 34.91
CA ILE A 373 -3.58 -2.30 35.30
C ILE A 373 -3.26 -1.39 36.50
N ARG A 374 -3.70 -0.12 36.45
CA ARG A 374 -3.52 0.86 37.53
C ARG A 374 -4.13 0.36 38.84
N ASN A 375 -5.37 -0.13 38.82
CA ASN A 375 -6.06 -0.63 40.01
C ASN A 375 -5.34 -1.83 40.62
N LEU A 376 -4.81 -2.73 39.77
CA LEU A 376 -4.00 -3.88 40.25
C LEU A 376 -2.68 -3.44 40.90
N ILE A 377 -2.03 -2.40 40.41
CA ILE A 377 -0.81 -1.86 40.99
C ILE A 377 -1.12 -1.26 42.38
N ILE A 378 -2.14 -0.40 42.45
CA ILE A 378 -2.52 0.30 43.68
C ILE A 378 -3.02 -0.69 44.75
N SER A 379 -3.76 -1.73 44.38
CA SER A 379 -4.27 -2.73 45.33
C SER A 379 -3.22 -3.65 45.91
N LYS A 380 -1.99 -3.62 45.41
CA LYS A 380 -0.84 -4.42 45.91
C LYS A 380 0.14 -3.60 46.73
N GLN A 381 -0.06 -2.30 46.86
CA GLN A 381 0.61 -1.39 47.78
C GLN A 381 -0.20 -1.28 49.08
#